data_037639e61a6b3195bf66188ac42c61ff
#
_entry.id   037639e61a6b3195bf66188ac42c61ff
#
_cell.length_a   1.000
_cell.length_b   1.000
_cell.length_c   1.000
_cell.angle_alpha   90.00
_cell.angle_beta   90.00
_cell.angle_gamma   90.00
#
_symmetry.space_group_name_H-M   'P 1'
#
loop_
_entity.id
_entity.type
_entity.pdbx_description
1 polymer ?
#
loop_
_entity_poly.entity_id
_entity_poly.type
_entity_poly.pdbx_seq_one_letter_code
_entity_poly.pdbx_strand_id
1 'polypeptide(L)'
;GSWTGHELSFPIIQGADICGHIVKVGKNVNQSRVGERVIVRSMQNHNNEKKTVGSEINGGFAQFTSINSREAFLINSNWTDVQLASIPCSYSTAEGMLQKASAGKENILITGASGGVGSAAVQLSNLRGANVIAQCSKEKSEDLKIIGAHKTIDRNDSLIKLLGKNSIDLVVDLVGGKQWPQILEILKPGGRYVASGAIAGPIVELDLRTLYLKDLIIYGSTFNHINIFHDLINYIERNKIKPIIAKTFALKDIKLAQEMFMEKKFVGKIVLIP
;
A
#
# COMPACT_ATOMS: atom_id res chain seq x y z
N GLY A 1 -11.15 -8.43 -7.14
CA GLY A 1 -10.19 -9.42 -7.60
C GLY A 1 -10.43 -10.75 -6.95
N SER A 2 -10.43 -11.82 -7.71
CA SER A 2 -10.57 -13.17 -7.19
C SER A 2 -9.26 -13.60 -6.51
N TRP A 3 -9.26 -13.68 -5.21
CA TRP A 3 -8.20 -14.38 -4.49
C TRP A 3 -8.62 -15.84 -4.38
N THR A 4 -8.03 -16.69 -5.20
CA THR A 4 -8.29 -18.13 -5.17
C THR A 4 -7.97 -18.64 -3.75
N GLY A 5 -8.93 -19.28 -3.10
CA GLY A 5 -8.79 -19.79 -1.72
C GLY A 5 -9.15 -18.77 -0.61
N HIS A 6 -9.71 -17.60 -0.95
CA HIS A 6 -10.19 -16.61 0.01
C HIS A 6 -11.64 -16.26 -0.30
N GLU A 7 -12.56 -17.08 0.15
CA GLU A 7 -13.99 -16.81 0.01
C GLU A 7 -14.43 -15.80 1.06
N LEU A 8 -15.08 -14.72 0.60
CA LEU A 8 -15.70 -13.75 1.50
C LEU A 8 -16.99 -14.31 2.04
N SER A 9 -17.17 -14.23 3.36
CA SER A 9 -18.45 -14.55 3.99
C SER A 9 -19.37 -13.33 3.94
N PHE A 10 -20.51 -13.47 3.31
CA PHE A 10 -21.54 -12.42 3.25
C PHE A 10 -22.67 -12.68 4.26
N PRO A 11 -23.32 -11.61 4.80
CA PRO A 11 -23.09 -10.19 4.51
C PRO A 11 -21.82 -9.63 5.19
N ILE A 12 -21.10 -8.72 4.51
CA ILE A 12 -19.96 -8.00 5.08
C ILE A 12 -19.94 -6.55 4.60
N ILE A 13 -19.58 -5.63 5.50
CA ILE A 13 -19.29 -4.23 5.15
C ILE A 13 -17.84 -4.16 4.68
N GLN A 14 -17.63 -3.70 3.46
CA GLN A 14 -16.29 -3.51 2.88
C GLN A 14 -15.62 -2.22 3.37
N GLY A 15 -14.39 -1.95 2.90
CA GLY A 15 -13.62 -0.75 3.21
C GLY A 15 -12.56 -0.99 4.28
N ALA A 16 -11.29 -1.12 3.86
CA ALA A 16 -10.18 -1.44 4.75
C ALA A 16 -9.55 -0.20 5.41
N ASP A 17 -9.76 0.97 4.85
CA ASP A 17 -9.22 2.24 5.32
C ASP A 17 -10.28 3.02 6.09
N ILE A 18 -9.97 3.45 7.31
CA ILE A 18 -10.92 4.17 8.16
C ILE A 18 -10.21 5.32 8.87
N CYS A 19 -10.78 6.51 8.79
CA CYS A 19 -10.56 7.63 9.69
C CYS A 19 -11.91 8.08 10.24
N GLY A 20 -12.00 8.40 11.53
CA GLY A 20 -13.24 8.86 12.14
C GLY A 20 -13.08 9.23 13.59
N HIS A 21 -14.21 9.51 14.27
CA HIS A 21 -14.23 9.86 15.69
C HIS A 21 -14.90 8.77 16.52
N ILE A 22 -14.34 8.49 17.68
CA ILE A 22 -14.92 7.54 18.61
C ILE A 22 -16.18 8.16 19.22
N VAL A 23 -17.34 7.59 18.93
CA VAL A 23 -18.65 8.07 19.45
C VAL A 23 -19.13 7.27 20.65
N LYS A 24 -18.64 6.03 20.81
CA LYS A 24 -18.99 5.13 21.92
C LYS A 24 -17.89 4.12 22.15
N VAL A 25 -17.68 3.73 23.41
CA VAL A 25 -16.71 2.70 23.78
C VAL A 25 -17.38 1.56 24.55
N GLY A 26 -16.77 0.36 24.44
CA GLY A 26 -17.18 -0.81 25.20
C GLY A 26 -16.86 -0.67 26.70
N LYS A 27 -17.48 -1.50 27.53
CA LYS A 27 -17.38 -1.46 29.00
C LYS A 27 -15.96 -1.53 29.57
N ASN A 28 -15.03 -2.12 28.84
CA ASN A 28 -13.63 -2.32 29.24
C ASN A 28 -12.67 -1.29 28.62
N VAL A 29 -13.19 -0.26 27.97
CA VAL A 29 -12.40 0.81 27.32
C VAL A 29 -12.62 2.12 28.07
N ASN A 30 -11.57 2.89 28.25
CA ASN A 30 -11.67 4.17 28.96
C ASN A 30 -12.62 5.13 28.22
N GLN A 31 -13.59 5.67 28.96
CA GLN A 31 -14.56 6.63 28.45
C GLN A 31 -13.94 7.93 27.91
N SER A 32 -12.75 8.31 28.39
CA SER A 32 -12.02 9.49 27.91
C SER A 32 -11.66 9.42 26.42
N ARG A 33 -11.71 8.23 25.82
CA ARG A 33 -11.49 8.05 24.38
C ARG A 33 -12.64 8.55 23.50
N VAL A 34 -13.82 8.77 24.06
CA VAL A 34 -14.95 9.34 23.31
C VAL A 34 -14.58 10.74 22.82
N GLY A 35 -14.75 10.98 21.52
CA GLY A 35 -14.32 12.21 20.85
C GLY A 35 -12.92 12.13 20.22
N GLU A 36 -12.09 11.13 20.55
CA GLU A 36 -10.79 10.95 19.90
C GLU A 36 -10.97 10.78 18.39
N ARG A 37 -10.15 11.50 17.64
CA ARG A 37 -9.96 11.30 16.20
C ARG A 37 -8.96 10.20 15.98
N VAL A 38 -9.36 9.16 15.23
CA VAL A 38 -8.55 7.95 15.06
C VAL A 38 -8.42 7.53 13.61
N ILE A 39 -7.30 6.88 13.32
CA ILE A 39 -7.13 6.03 12.12
C ILE A 39 -7.07 4.57 12.56
N VAL A 40 -7.55 3.68 11.71
CA VAL A 40 -7.69 2.26 12.05
C VAL A 40 -6.69 1.43 11.27
N ARG A 41 -5.99 0.54 11.98
CA ARG A 41 -5.11 -0.44 11.32
C ARG A 41 -5.94 -1.47 10.56
N SER A 42 -5.73 -1.56 9.26
CA SER A 42 -6.52 -2.42 8.38
C SER A 42 -6.27 -3.91 8.55
N MET A 43 -5.06 -4.31 8.94
CA MET A 43 -4.71 -5.71 9.20
C MET A 43 -4.55 -5.92 10.70
N GLN A 44 -5.45 -6.68 11.32
CA GLN A 44 -5.61 -6.80 12.78
C GLN A 44 -5.42 -8.22 13.27
N ASN A 45 -5.04 -8.36 14.54
CA ASN A 45 -5.18 -9.61 15.27
C ASN A 45 -6.58 -9.64 15.93
N HIS A 46 -7.42 -10.56 15.48
CA HIS A 46 -8.76 -10.75 16.00
C HIS A 46 -8.89 -12.19 16.48
N ASN A 47 -9.07 -12.39 17.81
CA ASN A 47 -9.18 -13.71 18.42
C ASN A 47 -8.01 -14.65 18.04
N ASN A 48 -6.77 -14.16 18.08
CA ASN A 48 -5.54 -14.85 17.67
C ASN A 48 -5.43 -15.21 16.18
N GLU A 49 -6.35 -14.74 15.36
CA GLU A 49 -6.30 -14.86 13.92
C GLU A 49 -5.97 -13.51 13.27
N LYS A 50 -5.25 -13.55 12.17
CA LYS A 50 -4.97 -12.36 11.36
C LYS A 50 -6.15 -12.10 10.44
N LYS A 51 -6.78 -10.93 10.57
CA LYS A 51 -7.96 -10.52 9.79
C LYS A 51 -7.79 -9.14 9.21
N THR A 52 -8.40 -8.94 8.04
CA THR A 52 -8.40 -7.66 7.33
C THR A 52 -9.77 -7.01 7.48
N VAL A 53 -9.76 -5.76 7.90
CA VAL A 53 -10.95 -4.90 7.96
C VAL A 53 -11.54 -4.76 6.56
N GLY A 54 -12.84 -4.96 6.43
CA GLY A 54 -13.55 -4.88 5.15
C GLY A 54 -13.43 -6.15 4.28
N SER A 55 -12.83 -7.21 4.80
CA SER A 55 -12.71 -8.52 4.17
C SER A 55 -13.20 -9.65 5.10
N GLU A 56 -12.47 -9.96 6.16
CA GLU A 56 -12.83 -10.99 7.14
C GLU A 56 -13.61 -10.43 8.35
N ILE A 57 -13.54 -9.12 8.57
CA ILE A 57 -14.35 -8.38 9.55
C ILE A 57 -14.94 -7.13 8.89
N ASN A 58 -16.04 -6.62 9.44
CA ASN A 58 -16.72 -5.43 8.91
C ASN A 58 -15.78 -4.24 8.84
N GLY A 59 -15.89 -3.50 7.75
CA GLY A 59 -15.05 -2.36 7.39
C GLY A 59 -15.71 -1.00 7.53
N GLY A 60 -15.18 -0.04 6.79
CA GLY A 60 -15.47 1.39 6.91
C GLY A 60 -16.41 1.97 5.85
N PHE A 61 -16.99 1.18 4.95
CA PHE A 61 -18.02 1.70 4.03
C PHE A 61 -19.37 1.81 4.75
N ALA A 62 -19.38 2.59 5.84
CA ALA A 62 -20.51 2.78 6.73
C ALA A 62 -20.36 4.10 7.50
N GLN A 63 -21.49 4.64 7.98
CA GLN A 63 -21.48 5.78 8.91
C GLN A 63 -20.85 5.43 10.26
N PHE A 64 -21.06 4.19 10.71
CA PHE A 64 -20.50 3.67 11.96
C PHE A 64 -19.95 2.27 11.77
N THR A 65 -18.84 1.98 12.44
CA THR A 65 -18.25 0.64 12.49
C THR A 65 -17.74 0.35 13.90
N SER A 66 -17.67 -0.93 14.26
CA SER A 66 -17.12 -1.39 15.54
C SER A 66 -15.72 -1.94 15.32
N ILE A 67 -14.74 -1.38 16.03
CA ILE A 67 -13.33 -1.73 15.89
C ILE A 67 -12.76 -2.07 17.27
N ASN A 68 -11.82 -3.03 17.33
CA ASN A 68 -11.08 -3.29 18.55
C ASN A 68 -10.32 -2.00 18.97
N SER A 69 -10.48 -1.60 20.23
CA SER A 69 -9.92 -0.35 20.74
C SER A 69 -8.38 -0.25 20.60
N ARG A 70 -7.67 -1.38 20.56
CA ARG A 70 -6.22 -1.44 20.36
C ARG A 70 -5.80 -1.18 18.92
N GLU A 71 -6.72 -1.26 17.98
CA GLU A 71 -6.49 -1.09 16.55
C GLU A 71 -6.99 0.28 16.03
N ALA A 72 -7.58 1.09 16.92
CA ALA A 72 -7.98 2.47 16.68
C ALA A 72 -6.95 3.41 17.31
N PHE A 73 -6.12 4.04 16.50
CA PHE A 73 -4.97 4.85 16.91
C PHE A 73 -5.34 6.33 16.88
N LEU A 74 -5.15 7.00 18.01
CA LEU A 74 -5.26 8.46 18.10
C LEU A 74 -4.31 9.11 17.09
N ILE A 75 -4.77 10.15 16.40
CA ILE A 75 -3.98 10.89 15.43
C ILE A 75 -4.11 12.40 15.66
N ASN A 76 -2.98 13.06 15.89
CA ASN A 76 -2.87 14.52 16.06
C ASN A 76 -2.27 15.11 14.78
N SER A 77 -3.12 15.53 13.86
CA SER A 77 -2.69 16.06 12.57
C SER A 77 -3.63 17.15 12.08
N ASN A 78 -3.08 18.12 11.35
CA ASN A 78 -3.85 19.14 10.65
C ASN A 78 -4.46 18.66 9.33
N TRP A 79 -4.22 17.41 8.94
CA TRP A 79 -4.82 16.83 7.75
C TRP A 79 -6.32 16.60 7.93
N THR A 80 -7.05 16.68 6.83
CA THR A 80 -8.48 16.37 6.81
C THR A 80 -8.72 14.87 7.02
N ASP A 81 -9.93 14.48 7.45
CA ASP A 81 -10.31 13.08 7.62
C ASP A 81 -10.18 12.31 6.30
N VAL A 82 -10.50 12.95 5.18
CA VAL A 82 -10.31 12.39 3.82
C VAL A 82 -8.84 12.02 3.56
N GLN A 83 -7.93 12.92 3.92
CA GLN A 83 -6.50 12.67 3.78
C GLN A 83 -6.05 11.53 4.67
N LEU A 84 -6.46 11.52 5.94
CA LEU A 84 -6.12 10.47 6.88
C LEU A 84 -6.69 9.11 6.49
N ALA A 85 -7.94 9.06 6.00
CA ALA A 85 -8.58 7.83 5.53
C ALA A 85 -7.89 7.22 4.31
N SER A 86 -7.05 7.94 3.59
CA SER A 86 -6.32 7.40 2.43
C SER A 86 -5.05 6.61 2.79
N ILE A 87 -4.63 6.64 4.07
CA ILE A 87 -3.32 6.17 4.51
C ILE A 87 -3.30 4.70 4.96
N PRO A 88 -4.20 4.20 5.84
CA PRO A 88 -3.97 3.01 6.65
C PRO A 88 -3.49 1.79 5.88
N CYS A 89 -4.24 1.32 4.90
CA CYS A 89 -3.91 0.11 4.15
C CYS A 89 -2.71 0.30 3.22
N SER A 90 -2.74 1.36 2.40
CA SER A 90 -1.76 1.53 1.33
C SER A 90 -0.37 1.84 1.87
N TYR A 91 -0.27 2.75 2.85
CA TYR A 91 1.03 3.13 3.40
C TYR A 91 1.58 2.07 4.36
N SER A 92 0.73 1.38 5.16
CA SER A 92 1.22 0.28 5.99
C SER A 92 1.73 -0.88 5.14
N THR A 93 1.09 -1.19 4.03
CA THR A 93 1.58 -2.20 3.08
C THR A 93 2.93 -1.79 2.49
N ALA A 94 3.05 -0.56 1.99
CA ALA A 94 4.30 -0.07 1.42
C ALA A 94 5.43 -0.03 2.46
N GLU A 95 5.17 0.48 3.67
CA GLU A 95 6.15 0.53 4.75
C GLU A 95 6.59 -0.87 5.17
N GLY A 96 5.63 -1.80 5.29
CA GLY A 96 5.92 -3.19 5.61
C GLY A 96 6.79 -3.89 4.56
N MET A 97 6.55 -3.63 3.26
CA MET A 97 7.40 -4.12 2.18
C MET A 97 8.82 -3.58 2.29
N LEU A 98 8.95 -2.27 2.49
CA LEU A 98 10.25 -1.59 2.56
C LEU A 98 11.06 -2.01 3.80
N GLN A 99 10.43 -2.13 4.98
CA GLN A 99 11.10 -2.62 6.19
C GLN A 99 11.52 -4.08 6.03
N LYS A 100 10.63 -4.96 5.53
CA LYS A 100 10.94 -6.38 5.32
C LYS A 100 12.12 -6.58 4.38
N ALA A 101 12.20 -5.77 3.33
CA ALA A 101 13.31 -5.80 2.38
C ALA A 101 14.52 -4.97 2.84
N SER A 102 14.52 -4.39 4.05
CA SER A 102 15.59 -3.54 4.57
C SER A 102 15.97 -2.41 3.60
N ALA A 103 14.96 -1.75 3.02
CA ALA A 103 15.14 -0.69 2.04
C ALA A 103 15.86 0.52 2.63
N GLY A 104 16.88 1.03 1.94
CA GLY A 104 17.70 2.15 2.33
C GLY A 104 18.04 3.07 1.16
N LYS A 105 19.22 3.73 1.26
CA LYS A 105 19.75 4.61 0.21
C LYS A 105 20.34 3.77 -0.93
N GLU A 106 19.53 3.40 -1.90
CA GLU A 106 19.85 2.47 -2.99
C GLU A 106 18.94 2.68 -4.20
N ASN A 107 19.16 1.95 -5.30
CA ASN A 107 18.30 1.99 -6.48
C ASN A 107 17.08 1.09 -6.27
N ILE A 108 15.89 1.67 -6.21
CA ILE A 108 14.63 0.95 -6.00
C ILE A 108 13.74 1.11 -7.23
N LEU A 109 13.34 -0.01 -7.85
CA LEU A 109 12.27 -0.03 -8.84
C LEU A 109 10.94 -0.33 -8.14
N ILE A 110 9.92 0.47 -8.39
CA ILE A 110 8.57 0.26 -7.90
C ILE A 110 7.64 0.03 -9.09
N THR A 111 7.04 -1.17 -9.19
CA THR A 111 6.04 -1.47 -10.21
C THR A 111 4.66 -1.05 -9.74
N GLY A 112 3.74 -0.74 -10.67
CA GLY A 112 2.41 -0.25 -10.30
C GLY A 112 2.43 1.01 -9.44
N ALA A 113 3.44 1.86 -9.65
CA ALA A 113 3.77 3.00 -8.81
C ALA A 113 2.65 4.04 -8.66
N SER A 114 1.69 4.11 -9.59
CA SER A 114 0.57 5.06 -9.55
C SER A 114 -0.61 4.63 -8.68
N GLY A 115 -0.65 3.37 -8.23
CA GLY A 115 -1.66 2.88 -7.30
C GLY A 115 -1.45 3.38 -5.87
N GLY A 116 -2.41 3.11 -4.96
CA GLY A 116 -2.32 3.54 -3.56
C GLY A 116 -1.04 3.06 -2.86
N VAL A 117 -0.73 1.76 -2.93
CA VAL A 117 0.50 1.19 -2.35
C VAL A 117 1.74 1.67 -3.08
N GLY A 118 1.70 1.73 -4.42
CA GLY A 118 2.85 2.15 -5.24
C GLY A 118 3.25 3.60 -4.98
N SER A 119 2.30 4.52 -4.94
CA SER A 119 2.55 5.94 -4.65
C SER A 119 3.03 6.18 -3.20
N ALA A 120 2.55 5.38 -2.26
CA ALA A 120 3.08 5.34 -0.90
C ALA A 120 4.53 4.84 -0.88
N ALA A 121 4.84 3.75 -1.60
CA ALA A 121 6.19 3.21 -1.70
C ALA A 121 7.18 4.21 -2.33
N VAL A 122 6.75 4.99 -3.34
CA VAL A 122 7.57 6.07 -3.91
C VAL A 122 7.97 7.08 -2.83
N GLN A 123 7.01 7.62 -2.08
CA GLN A 123 7.29 8.60 -1.04
C GLN A 123 8.16 8.04 0.09
N LEU A 124 7.83 6.85 0.58
CA LEU A 124 8.54 6.21 1.68
C LEU A 124 9.97 5.79 1.30
N SER A 125 10.20 5.38 0.04
CA SER A 125 11.53 5.10 -0.48
C SER A 125 12.36 6.38 -0.65
N ASN A 126 11.74 7.45 -1.17
CA ASN A 126 12.38 8.76 -1.27
C ASN A 126 12.77 9.30 0.12
N LEU A 127 11.91 9.13 1.12
CA LEU A 127 12.19 9.50 2.52
C LEU A 127 13.41 8.78 3.10
N ARG A 128 13.72 7.58 2.61
CA ARG A 128 14.92 6.80 2.96
C ARG A 128 16.18 7.21 2.17
N GLY A 129 16.04 8.19 1.26
CA GLY A 129 17.12 8.65 0.38
C GLY A 129 17.42 7.70 -0.78
N ALA A 130 16.52 6.81 -1.13
CA ALA A 130 16.64 5.92 -2.26
C ALA A 130 16.56 6.67 -3.60
N ASN A 131 17.26 6.16 -4.61
CA ASN A 131 17.06 6.56 -6.01
C ASN A 131 15.84 5.80 -6.56
N VAL A 132 14.68 6.44 -6.57
CA VAL A 132 13.40 5.81 -6.87
C VAL A 132 13.10 5.83 -8.36
N ILE A 133 12.91 4.65 -8.94
CA ILE A 133 12.45 4.46 -10.31
C ILE A 133 11.00 3.96 -10.25
N ALA A 134 10.07 4.73 -10.78
CA ALA A 134 8.65 4.42 -10.72
C ALA A 134 8.13 3.93 -12.08
N GLN A 135 7.58 2.72 -12.10
CA GLN A 135 6.96 2.18 -13.31
C GLN A 135 5.45 2.46 -13.32
N CYS A 136 4.99 3.17 -14.34
CA CYS A 136 3.60 3.60 -14.48
C CYS A 136 3.21 3.75 -15.96
N SER A 137 1.99 4.19 -16.26
CA SER A 137 1.65 4.69 -17.59
C SER A 137 2.20 6.11 -17.78
N LYS A 138 2.49 6.48 -19.02
CA LYS A 138 3.15 7.73 -19.39
C LYS A 138 2.43 8.97 -18.84
N GLU A 139 1.10 8.96 -18.88
CA GLU A 139 0.25 10.07 -18.44
C GLU A 139 0.38 10.40 -16.95
N LYS A 140 0.87 9.44 -16.12
CA LYS A 140 1.00 9.57 -14.67
C LYS A 140 2.44 9.89 -14.23
N SER A 141 3.33 10.08 -15.19
CA SER A 141 4.76 10.25 -14.95
C SER A 141 5.06 11.47 -14.09
N GLU A 142 4.48 12.62 -14.41
CA GLU A 142 4.74 13.87 -13.70
C GLU A 142 4.21 13.82 -12.25
N ASP A 143 3.03 13.26 -12.03
CA ASP A 143 2.49 13.09 -10.68
C ASP A 143 3.44 12.29 -9.77
N LEU A 144 4.07 11.24 -10.32
CA LEU A 144 5.00 10.42 -9.57
C LEU A 144 6.36 11.12 -9.30
N LYS A 145 6.82 11.96 -10.22
CA LYS A 145 8.01 12.79 -9.97
C LYS A 145 7.76 13.81 -8.85
N ILE A 146 6.58 14.44 -8.84
CA ILE A 146 6.19 15.41 -7.79
C ILE A 146 6.23 14.77 -6.39
N ILE A 147 5.93 13.48 -6.28
CA ILE A 147 5.94 12.77 -4.99
C ILE A 147 7.25 12.06 -4.67
N GLY A 148 8.30 12.24 -5.47
CA GLY A 148 9.64 11.80 -5.16
C GLY A 148 10.22 10.69 -6.04
N ALA A 149 9.60 10.36 -7.17
CA ALA A 149 10.26 9.49 -8.16
C ALA A 149 11.36 10.27 -8.90
N HIS A 150 12.58 9.74 -8.88
CA HIS A 150 13.73 10.31 -9.59
C HIS A 150 13.66 10.05 -11.09
N LYS A 151 13.13 8.88 -11.46
CA LYS A 151 12.91 8.46 -12.86
C LYS A 151 11.56 7.75 -12.97
N THR A 152 10.88 7.94 -14.08
CA THR A 152 9.68 7.18 -14.45
C THR A 152 9.95 6.38 -15.72
N ILE A 153 9.37 5.19 -15.82
CA ILE A 153 9.43 4.32 -17.00
C ILE A 153 8.04 3.82 -17.34
N ASP A 154 7.74 3.69 -18.64
CA ASP A 154 6.44 3.15 -19.05
C ASP A 154 6.33 1.65 -18.74
N ARG A 155 5.14 1.23 -18.32
CA ARG A 155 4.86 -0.17 -17.98
C ARG A 155 5.00 -1.15 -19.15
N ASN A 156 5.00 -0.65 -20.39
CA ASN A 156 5.13 -1.45 -21.60
C ASN A 156 6.57 -1.52 -22.10
N ASP A 157 7.47 -0.72 -21.53
CA ASP A 157 8.87 -0.68 -21.94
C ASP A 157 9.66 -1.89 -21.42
N SER A 158 10.74 -2.22 -22.13
CA SER A 158 11.67 -3.23 -21.67
C SER A 158 12.54 -2.69 -20.52
N LEU A 159 12.42 -3.32 -19.35
CA LEU A 159 13.23 -2.97 -18.18
C LEU A 159 14.73 -3.11 -18.46
N ILE A 160 15.12 -4.18 -19.16
CA ILE A 160 16.53 -4.44 -19.48
C ILE A 160 17.10 -3.36 -20.41
N LYS A 161 16.34 -2.91 -21.42
CA LYS A 161 16.80 -1.85 -22.33
C LYS A 161 16.95 -0.49 -21.64
N LEU A 162 16.07 -0.16 -20.70
CA LEU A 162 16.04 1.15 -20.04
C LEU A 162 16.94 1.25 -18.81
N LEU A 163 17.14 0.14 -18.09
CA LEU A 163 17.86 0.12 -16.83
C LEU A 163 19.18 -0.64 -16.91
N GLY A 164 19.31 -1.55 -17.87
CA GLY A 164 20.44 -2.48 -17.95
C GLY A 164 20.29 -3.66 -16.99
N LYS A 165 21.10 -4.71 -17.21
CA LYS A 165 21.22 -5.82 -16.27
C LYS A 165 21.98 -5.40 -15.01
N ASN A 166 21.68 -6.02 -13.86
CA ASN A 166 22.39 -5.81 -12.60
C ASN A 166 22.48 -4.32 -12.17
N SER A 167 21.39 -3.58 -12.29
CA SER A 167 21.35 -2.14 -12.04
C SER A 167 20.52 -1.73 -10.81
N ILE A 168 19.64 -2.62 -10.36
CA ILE A 168 18.64 -2.38 -9.30
C ILE A 168 18.99 -3.18 -8.05
N ASP A 169 18.93 -2.55 -6.90
CA ASP A 169 19.20 -3.19 -5.60
C ASP A 169 17.95 -3.83 -5.00
N LEU A 170 16.80 -3.18 -5.18
CA LEU A 170 15.51 -3.65 -4.67
C LEU A 170 14.39 -3.41 -5.69
N VAL A 171 13.53 -4.42 -5.88
CA VAL A 171 12.26 -4.28 -6.59
C VAL A 171 11.11 -4.42 -5.61
N VAL A 172 10.24 -3.40 -5.57
CA VAL A 172 8.95 -3.41 -4.87
C VAL A 172 7.87 -3.68 -5.90
N ASP A 173 7.35 -4.91 -5.91
CA ASP A 173 6.43 -5.35 -6.96
C ASP A 173 4.98 -5.48 -6.46
N LEU A 174 4.08 -4.82 -7.18
CA LEU A 174 2.64 -4.81 -6.96
C LEU A 174 1.87 -5.37 -8.16
N VAL A 175 2.58 -5.81 -9.19
CA VAL A 175 2.02 -6.13 -10.50
C VAL A 175 2.19 -7.60 -10.87
N GLY A 176 3.38 -8.18 -10.69
CA GLY A 176 3.69 -9.53 -11.15
C GLY A 176 3.64 -9.71 -12.67
N GLY A 177 3.32 -10.93 -13.12
CA GLY A 177 3.03 -11.23 -14.50
C GLY A 177 4.24 -11.22 -15.45
N LYS A 178 4.03 -10.82 -16.68
CA LYS A 178 4.95 -11.04 -17.82
C LYS A 178 6.34 -10.42 -17.69
N GLN A 179 6.50 -9.39 -16.88
CA GLN A 179 7.80 -8.72 -16.70
C GLN A 179 8.72 -9.41 -15.68
N TRP A 180 8.21 -10.42 -14.99
CA TRP A 180 8.96 -11.18 -13.97
C TRP A 180 10.38 -11.60 -14.41
N PRO A 181 10.62 -12.21 -15.60
CA PRO A 181 11.98 -12.56 -16.02
C PRO A 181 12.91 -11.34 -16.13
N GLN A 182 12.41 -10.22 -16.64
CA GLN A 182 13.19 -8.99 -16.75
C GLN A 182 13.52 -8.39 -15.37
N ILE A 183 12.60 -8.51 -14.40
CA ILE A 183 12.81 -8.07 -13.01
C ILE A 183 14.02 -8.80 -12.40
N LEU A 184 14.11 -10.11 -12.58
CA LEU A 184 15.25 -10.89 -12.07
C LEU A 184 16.57 -10.51 -12.76
N GLU A 185 16.53 -10.20 -14.05
CA GLU A 185 17.73 -9.81 -14.83
C GLU A 185 18.28 -8.44 -14.42
N ILE A 186 17.42 -7.47 -14.11
CA ILE A 186 17.86 -6.12 -13.69
C ILE A 186 18.36 -6.07 -12.25
N LEU A 187 17.96 -7.02 -11.39
CA LEU A 187 18.47 -7.10 -10.02
C LEU A 187 19.97 -7.40 -10.01
N LYS A 188 20.71 -6.67 -9.19
CA LYS A 188 22.14 -6.93 -8.92
C LYS A 188 22.33 -8.27 -8.21
N PRO A 189 23.54 -8.85 -8.23
CA PRO A 189 23.91 -9.89 -7.26
C PRO A 189 23.64 -9.40 -5.82
N GLY A 190 23.01 -10.25 -4.99
CA GLY A 190 22.51 -9.89 -3.66
C GLY A 190 21.25 -9.02 -3.67
N GLY A 191 20.68 -8.77 -4.85
CA GLY A 191 19.48 -7.95 -5.00
C GLY A 191 18.24 -8.57 -4.35
N ARG A 192 17.27 -7.72 -4.01
CA ARG A 192 16.07 -8.11 -3.26
C ARG A 192 14.81 -7.80 -4.07
N TYR A 193 13.86 -8.70 -3.97
CA TYR A 193 12.53 -8.55 -4.52
C TYR A 193 11.51 -8.69 -3.40
N VAL A 194 10.53 -7.81 -3.35
CA VAL A 194 9.42 -7.90 -2.40
C VAL A 194 8.09 -7.70 -3.12
N ALA A 195 7.15 -8.64 -2.91
CA ALA A 195 5.81 -8.61 -3.50
C ALA A 195 4.71 -8.47 -2.45
N SER A 196 3.70 -7.64 -2.78
CA SER A 196 2.43 -7.54 -2.05
C SER A 196 1.23 -7.37 -2.98
N GLY A 197 1.35 -7.77 -4.24
CA GLY A 197 0.29 -7.74 -5.23
C GLY A 197 0.71 -8.45 -6.51
N ALA A 198 -0.27 -8.87 -7.31
CA ALA A 198 -0.03 -9.60 -8.56
C ALA A 198 -1.17 -9.36 -9.58
N ILE A 199 -1.50 -8.08 -9.82
CA ILE A 199 -2.68 -7.68 -10.61
C ILE A 199 -2.57 -8.06 -12.11
N ALA A 200 -1.36 -8.29 -12.62
CA ALA A 200 -1.13 -8.71 -14.01
C ALA A 200 -0.93 -10.23 -14.17
N GLY A 201 -1.00 -10.97 -13.08
CA GLY A 201 -0.90 -12.43 -13.06
C GLY A 201 -0.10 -12.94 -11.86
N PRO A 202 -0.69 -13.84 -11.04
CA PRO A 202 -0.04 -14.33 -9.82
C PRO A 202 0.94 -15.48 -10.07
N ILE A 203 0.86 -16.16 -11.22
CA ILE A 203 1.71 -17.30 -11.53
C ILE A 203 2.85 -16.85 -12.42
N VAL A 204 4.08 -17.10 -11.98
CA VAL A 204 5.31 -16.76 -12.68
C VAL A 204 6.29 -17.94 -12.65
N GLU A 205 7.09 -18.08 -13.71
CA GLU A 205 8.13 -19.10 -13.78
C GLU A 205 9.44 -18.54 -13.23
N LEU A 206 10.10 -19.31 -12.36
CA LEU A 206 11.39 -18.95 -11.77
C LEU A 206 12.49 -19.91 -12.25
N ASP A 207 13.47 -19.38 -12.98
CA ASP A 207 14.72 -20.11 -13.21
C ASP A 207 15.57 -20.05 -11.92
N LEU A 208 15.67 -21.18 -11.23
CA LEU A 208 16.42 -21.29 -9.98
C LEU A 208 17.91 -20.94 -10.15
N ARG A 209 18.48 -21.10 -11.35
CA ARG A 209 19.87 -20.70 -11.62
C ARG A 209 20.04 -19.19 -11.50
N THR A 210 19.09 -18.41 -12.02
CA THR A 210 19.10 -16.94 -11.83
C THR A 210 19.00 -16.57 -10.37
N LEU A 211 18.20 -17.26 -9.58
CA LEU A 211 18.04 -17.04 -8.15
C LEU A 211 19.37 -17.28 -7.40
N TYR A 212 19.94 -18.50 -7.51
CA TYR A 212 21.11 -18.84 -6.68
C TYR A 212 22.43 -18.29 -7.21
N LEU A 213 22.61 -18.13 -8.53
CA LEU A 213 23.86 -17.57 -9.08
C LEU A 213 23.99 -16.06 -8.83
N LYS A 214 22.91 -15.39 -8.54
CA LYS A 214 22.90 -13.97 -8.17
C LYS A 214 22.64 -13.74 -6.68
N ASP A 215 22.55 -14.78 -5.86
CA ASP A 215 22.21 -14.68 -4.42
C ASP A 215 20.99 -13.79 -4.16
N LEU A 216 19.92 -13.92 -4.99
CA LEU A 216 18.74 -13.08 -4.86
C LEU A 216 17.90 -13.48 -3.64
N ILE A 217 17.27 -12.47 -3.03
CA ILE A 217 16.35 -12.67 -1.92
C ILE A 217 14.93 -12.28 -2.34
N ILE A 218 13.97 -13.19 -2.16
CA ILE A 218 12.56 -12.99 -2.53
C ILE A 218 11.69 -12.97 -1.28
N TYR A 219 10.96 -11.86 -1.07
CA TYR A 219 10.06 -11.67 0.05
C TYR A 219 8.60 -11.61 -0.40
N GLY A 220 7.71 -12.32 0.32
CA GLY A 220 6.28 -12.03 0.33
C GLY A 220 5.96 -11.08 1.49
N SER A 221 5.08 -10.12 1.29
CA SER A 221 4.67 -9.17 2.33
C SER A 221 3.16 -9.03 2.36
N THR A 222 2.54 -9.35 3.51
CA THR A 222 1.09 -9.24 3.74
C THR A 222 0.81 -8.60 5.09
N PHE A 223 1.01 -9.34 6.18
CA PHE A 223 0.77 -8.85 7.52
C PHE A 223 1.99 -8.14 8.11
N ASN A 224 1.75 -6.95 8.63
CA ASN A 224 2.76 -6.09 9.19
C ASN A 224 2.70 -6.08 10.72
N HIS A 225 3.86 -5.96 11.36
CA HIS A 225 3.94 -5.73 12.81
C HIS A 225 3.29 -4.38 13.16
N ILE A 226 2.74 -4.26 14.37
CA ILE A 226 2.07 -3.04 14.83
C ILE A 226 2.97 -1.79 14.77
N ASN A 227 4.29 -1.97 14.94
CA ASN A 227 5.27 -0.88 14.87
C ASN A 227 5.24 -0.14 13.52
N ILE A 228 4.95 -0.85 12.42
CA ILE A 228 4.75 -0.22 11.10
C ILE A 228 3.70 0.89 11.18
N PHE A 229 2.61 0.66 11.91
CA PHE A 229 1.54 1.62 12.03
C PHE A 229 1.91 2.80 12.96
N HIS A 230 2.70 2.55 13.99
CA HIS A 230 3.29 3.62 14.82
C HIS A 230 4.24 4.51 14.01
N ASP A 231 5.07 3.92 13.14
CA ASP A 231 5.94 4.69 12.26
C ASP A 231 5.14 5.58 11.30
N LEU A 232 4.01 5.07 10.77
CA LEU A 232 3.12 5.87 9.92
C LEU A 232 2.50 7.05 10.65
N ILE A 233 2.05 6.87 11.90
CA ILE A 233 1.56 7.96 12.73
C ILE A 233 2.63 9.04 12.87
N ASN A 234 3.86 8.66 13.17
CA ASN A 234 4.99 9.59 13.26
C ASN A 234 5.24 10.32 11.92
N TYR A 235 5.14 9.64 10.78
CA TYR A 235 5.30 10.29 9.47
C TYR A 235 4.19 11.29 9.19
N ILE A 236 2.93 10.96 9.54
CA ILE A 236 1.78 11.85 9.39
C ILE A 236 1.95 13.09 10.27
N GLU A 237 2.17 12.91 11.56
CA GLU A 237 2.24 14.00 12.55
C GLU A 237 3.42 14.95 12.29
N ARG A 238 4.51 14.43 11.67
CA ARG A 238 5.68 15.21 11.24
C ARG A 238 5.60 15.71 9.80
N ASN A 239 4.48 15.51 9.09
CA ASN A 239 4.29 15.88 7.68
C ASN A 239 5.40 15.35 6.74
N LYS A 240 5.89 14.13 6.98
CA LYS A 240 6.95 13.51 6.18
C LYS A 240 6.45 12.85 4.91
N ILE A 241 5.17 12.57 4.82
CA ILE A 241 4.47 12.01 3.67
C ILE A 241 3.30 12.92 3.30
N LYS A 242 2.78 12.78 2.07
CA LYS A 242 1.65 13.56 1.57
C LYS A 242 0.59 12.62 1.00
N PRO A 243 -0.63 12.59 1.54
CA PRO A 243 -1.70 11.77 0.99
C PRO A 243 -2.10 12.25 -0.40
N ILE A 244 -2.38 11.30 -1.29
CA ILE A 244 -2.80 11.59 -2.67
C ILE A 244 -4.25 11.17 -2.82
N ILE A 245 -5.13 12.17 -2.91
CA ILE A 245 -6.56 11.97 -3.11
C ILE A 245 -6.90 12.25 -4.58
N ALA A 246 -7.31 11.21 -5.29
CA ALA A 246 -7.76 11.33 -6.67
C ALA A 246 -9.15 11.97 -6.73
N LYS A 247 -10.08 11.49 -5.90
CA LYS A 247 -11.45 12.00 -5.82
C LYS A 247 -12.13 11.55 -4.53
N THR A 248 -13.15 12.30 -4.13
CA THR A 248 -14.08 11.95 -3.05
C THR A 248 -15.47 11.72 -3.61
N PHE A 249 -16.24 10.84 -2.98
CA PHE A 249 -17.65 10.58 -3.26
C PHE A 249 -18.41 10.47 -1.96
N ALA A 250 -19.69 10.84 -1.96
CA ALA A 250 -20.57 10.46 -0.85
C ALA A 250 -20.73 8.93 -0.81
N LEU A 251 -20.89 8.35 0.39
CA LEU A 251 -21.03 6.90 0.55
C LEU A 251 -22.19 6.33 -0.31
N LYS A 252 -23.29 7.06 -0.43
CA LYS A 252 -24.44 6.67 -1.29
C LYS A 252 -24.08 6.50 -2.77
N ASP A 253 -22.99 7.16 -3.22
CA ASP A 253 -22.50 7.14 -4.60
C ASP A 253 -21.38 6.11 -4.80
N ILE A 254 -21.25 5.11 -3.92
CA ILE A 254 -20.22 4.08 -3.95
C ILE A 254 -20.11 3.36 -5.30
N LYS A 255 -21.21 3.17 -6.00
CA LYS A 255 -21.21 2.57 -7.34
C LYS A 255 -20.37 3.39 -8.32
N LEU A 256 -20.56 4.71 -8.36
CA LEU A 256 -19.79 5.62 -9.22
C LEU A 256 -18.30 5.63 -8.82
N ALA A 257 -18.01 5.57 -7.52
CA ALA A 257 -16.65 5.48 -7.02
C ALA A 257 -15.95 4.19 -7.48
N GLN A 258 -16.66 3.05 -7.46
CA GLN A 258 -16.16 1.77 -7.92
C GLN A 258 -15.96 1.74 -9.44
N GLU A 259 -16.87 2.33 -10.22
CA GLU A 259 -16.74 2.46 -11.67
C GLU A 259 -15.48 3.27 -12.02
N MET A 260 -15.28 4.45 -11.42
CA MET A 260 -14.06 5.24 -11.57
C MET A 260 -12.81 4.46 -11.16
N PHE A 261 -12.88 3.70 -10.05
CA PHE A 261 -11.76 2.87 -9.61
C PHE A 261 -11.35 1.83 -10.66
N MET A 262 -12.31 1.24 -11.36
CA MET A 262 -12.04 0.24 -12.42
C MET A 262 -11.38 0.84 -13.66
N GLU A 263 -11.60 2.11 -13.96
CA GLU A 263 -10.95 2.80 -15.09
C GLU A 263 -9.43 2.94 -14.91
N LYS A 264 -8.93 2.98 -13.67
CA LYS A 264 -7.50 3.12 -13.34
C LYS A 264 -6.81 4.36 -13.93
N LYS A 265 -7.56 5.44 -14.21
CA LYS A 265 -7.05 6.67 -14.85
C LYS A 265 -6.57 7.75 -13.87
N PHE A 266 -6.24 7.39 -12.65
CA PHE A 266 -5.84 8.32 -11.59
C PHE A 266 -4.59 7.84 -10.85
N VAL A 267 -4.01 8.72 -10.04
CA VAL A 267 -2.95 8.41 -9.08
C VAL A 267 -3.51 8.54 -7.66
N GLY A 268 -3.11 7.65 -6.76
CA GLY A 268 -3.51 7.71 -5.35
C GLY A 268 -4.83 6.99 -5.04
N LYS A 269 -5.67 7.60 -4.21
CA LYS A 269 -6.84 6.97 -3.57
C LYS A 269 -8.15 7.69 -3.92
N ILE A 270 -9.23 6.92 -3.99
CA ILE A 270 -10.62 7.41 -3.96
C ILE A 270 -11.13 7.21 -2.54
N VAL A 271 -11.78 8.23 -1.97
CA VAL A 271 -12.28 8.22 -0.59
C VAL A 271 -13.79 8.42 -0.59
N LEU A 272 -14.49 7.62 0.24
CA LEU A 272 -15.91 7.74 0.48
C LEU A 272 -16.16 8.55 1.75
N ILE A 273 -17.16 9.42 1.72
CA ILE A 273 -17.60 10.25 2.85
C ILE A 273 -19.01 9.79 3.20
N PRO A 274 -19.22 9.26 4.43
CA PRO A 274 -20.54 8.80 4.90
C PRO A 274 -21.56 9.91 5.02
#